data_add409e2f31a0e9dee93a8f16b7c868f
#
_entry.id   add409e2f31a0e9dee93a8f16b7c868f
#
_cell.length_a   1.000
_cell.length_b   1.000
_cell.length_c   1.000
_cell.angle_alpha   90.00
_cell.angle_beta   90.00
_cell.angle_gamma   90.00
#
_symmetry.space_group_name_H-M   'P 1'
#
loop_
_entity.id
_entity.type
_entity.pdbx_description
1 polymer ?
#
loop_
_entity_poly.entity_id
_entity_poly.type
_entity_poly.pdbx_seq_one_letter_code
_entity_poly.pdbx_strand_id
1 'polypeptide(L)'
;TAAALLGQTDVLRVLSGDPIPNVRTAAIQFLAARDSESIDELLVSQLSTDDPQLLMTAARLLENSPLGLQAASATLLAFERVSASQRETSRDARRALLERVNEFGDATMTNRLEPFLRDFDPQVATDVASILERWSGQSRQPSPEFLPRGDLPNPDELDELRHSEVILHMERGGEIVIRALPDVALTNAQRFVRLANEGYFDGLTFHRWEPGFVIQGGSPGANEYTGDGPYTRDEVDLLPHWRGTVGLSTRGHDTGDAQIFINLADNVRLNHDYTIFGVVVDGMEDVVDLVVEGDVITRAEVRFGT
;
A
#
# COMPACT_ATOMS: atom_id res chain seq x y z
N THR A 1 -8.69 20.06 -0.27
CA THR A 1 -7.77 21.00 -0.97
C THR A 1 -8.34 22.41 -1.11
N ALA A 2 -9.61 22.60 -1.55
CA ALA A 2 -10.22 23.93 -1.66
C ALA A 2 -10.28 24.66 -0.31
N ALA A 3 -10.75 24.00 0.77
CA ALA A 3 -10.78 24.55 2.12
C ALA A 3 -9.37 24.97 2.61
N ALA A 4 -8.35 24.18 2.26
CA ALA A 4 -6.96 24.48 2.58
C ALA A 4 -6.46 25.74 1.85
N LEU A 5 -6.73 25.86 0.56
CA LEU A 5 -6.37 27.02 -0.25
C LEU A 5 -7.04 28.32 0.24
N LEU A 6 -8.29 28.22 0.73
CA LEU A 6 -9.06 29.33 1.27
C LEU A 6 -8.74 29.67 2.74
N GLY A 7 -7.85 28.93 3.40
CA GLY A 7 -7.47 29.16 4.80
C GLY A 7 -8.56 28.83 5.84
N GLN A 8 -9.52 27.97 5.49
CA GLN A 8 -10.66 27.64 6.34
C GLN A 8 -10.31 26.54 7.35
N THR A 9 -9.62 26.89 8.43
CA THR A 9 -9.18 25.95 9.48
C THR A 9 -10.35 25.19 10.12
N ASP A 10 -11.48 25.85 10.40
CA ASP A 10 -12.66 25.20 10.98
C ASP A 10 -13.22 24.08 10.07
N VAL A 11 -13.23 24.30 8.74
CA VAL A 11 -13.65 23.28 7.78
C VAL A 11 -12.68 22.11 7.78
N LEU A 12 -11.34 22.36 7.87
CA LEU A 12 -10.35 21.28 7.96
C LEU A 12 -10.51 20.47 9.26
N ARG A 13 -10.83 21.10 10.39
CA ARG A 13 -11.15 20.39 11.65
C ARG A 13 -12.38 19.49 11.50
N VAL A 14 -13.43 19.93 10.81
CA VAL A 14 -14.57 19.07 10.49
C VAL A 14 -14.17 17.91 9.59
N LEU A 15 -13.40 18.16 8.52
CA LEU A 15 -12.93 17.13 7.59
C LEU A 15 -11.95 16.14 8.21
N SER A 16 -11.27 16.46 9.32
CA SER A 16 -10.45 15.50 10.05
C SER A 16 -11.26 14.39 10.75
N GLY A 17 -12.59 14.52 10.80
CA GLY A 17 -13.54 13.49 11.24
C GLY A 17 -14.31 12.83 10.09
N ASP A 18 -13.97 13.08 8.83
CA ASP A 18 -14.64 12.50 7.66
C ASP A 18 -14.61 10.96 7.67
N PRO A 19 -15.65 10.26 7.22
CA PRO A 19 -15.64 8.80 7.13
C PRO A 19 -14.53 8.26 6.19
N ILE A 20 -14.12 9.05 5.19
CA ILE A 20 -13.10 8.64 4.20
C ILE A 20 -11.69 8.94 4.74
N PRO A 21 -10.81 7.91 4.92
CA PRO A 21 -9.46 8.09 5.46
C PRO A 21 -8.60 9.09 4.66
N ASN A 22 -8.68 9.08 3.33
CA ASN A 22 -7.93 10.02 2.47
C ASN A 22 -8.31 11.48 2.72
N VAL A 23 -9.60 11.77 3.00
CA VAL A 23 -10.07 13.11 3.37
C VAL A 23 -9.49 13.52 4.72
N ARG A 24 -9.51 12.62 5.72
CA ARG A 24 -8.89 12.85 7.04
C ARG A 24 -7.40 13.10 6.90
N THR A 25 -6.70 12.26 6.12
CA THR A 25 -5.25 12.40 5.87
C THR A 25 -4.92 13.79 5.32
N ALA A 26 -5.61 14.23 4.27
CA ALA A 26 -5.43 15.55 3.70
C ALA A 26 -5.73 16.66 4.73
N ALA A 27 -6.82 16.53 5.48
CA ALA A 27 -7.22 17.52 6.49
C ALA A 27 -6.16 17.71 7.58
N ILE A 28 -5.64 16.62 8.17
CA ILE A 28 -4.62 16.72 9.23
C ILE A 28 -3.29 17.23 8.70
N GLN A 29 -2.89 16.89 7.47
CA GLN A 29 -1.68 17.44 6.84
C GLN A 29 -1.76 18.96 6.67
N PHE A 30 -2.92 19.47 6.20
CA PHE A 30 -3.12 20.90 6.03
C PHE A 30 -3.27 21.64 7.37
N LEU A 31 -3.85 21.02 8.39
CA LEU A 31 -3.90 21.57 9.74
C LEU A 31 -2.49 21.68 10.32
N ALA A 32 -1.71 20.61 10.28
CA ALA A 32 -0.34 20.59 10.79
C ALA A 32 0.57 21.64 10.12
N ALA A 33 0.37 21.92 8.83
CA ALA A 33 1.16 22.88 8.08
C ALA A 33 0.81 24.36 8.42
N ARG A 34 -0.32 24.63 9.08
CA ARG A 34 -0.85 25.98 9.28
C ARG A 34 -1.01 26.40 10.73
N ASP A 35 -1.33 25.44 11.59
CA ASP A 35 -1.70 25.76 12.95
C ASP A 35 -0.45 25.77 13.84
N SER A 36 -0.23 26.90 14.52
CA SER A 36 0.74 27.00 15.61
C SER A 36 0.19 26.41 16.91
N GLU A 37 -1.11 26.11 16.96
CA GLU A 37 -1.73 25.41 18.08
C GLU A 37 -1.62 23.92 17.84
N SER A 38 -1.22 23.20 18.88
CA SER A 38 -1.04 21.78 18.86
C SER A 38 -2.30 21.04 18.39
N ILE A 39 -2.15 20.22 17.36
CA ILE A 39 -3.18 19.25 16.91
C ILE A 39 -2.88 17.83 17.41
N ASP A 40 -1.95 17.67 18.37
CA ASP A 40 -1.43 16.38 18.82
C ASP A 40 -2.54 15.46 19.34
N GLU A 41 -3.50 15.97 20.11
CA GLU A 41 -4.63 15.15 20.59
C GLU A 41 -5.50 14.66 19.43
N LEU A 42 -5.69 15.51 18.39
CA LEU A 42 -6.37 15.10 17.17
C LEU A 42 -5.57 14.01 16.45
N LEU A 43 -4.24 14.14 16.31
CA LEU A 43 -3.38 13.14 15.70
C LEU A 43 -3.42 11.82 16.46
N VAL A 44 -3.37 11.85 17.80
CA VAL A 44 -3.52 10.66 18.64
C VAL A 44 -4.87 9.98 18.40
N SER A 45 -5.95 10.74 18.23
CA SER A 45 -7.27 10.18 17.91
C SER A 45 -7.30 9.42 16.57
N GLN A 46 -6.51 9.85 15.58
CA GLN A 46 -6.40 9.20 14.28
C GLN A 46 -5.66 7.84 14.35
N LEU A 47 -4.89 7.57 15.40
CA LEU A 47 -4.18 6.30 15.55
C LEU A 47 -5.12 5.09 15.75
N SER A 48 -6.41 5.30 15.96
CA SER A 48 -7.42 4.25 16.03
C SER A 48 -7.89 3.72 14.66
N THR A 49 -7.48 4.34 13.55
CA THR A 49 -7.85 3.92 12.19
C THR A 49 -7.13 2.63 11.78
N ASP A 50 -7.73 1.89 10.83
CA ASP A 50 -7.10 0.73 10.17
C ASP A 50 -6.44 1.09 8.83
N ASP A 51 -6.61 2.33 8.35
CA ASP A 51 -5.98 2.79 7.11
C ASP A 51 -4.50 3.09 7.33
N PRO A 52 -3.57 2.39 6.63
CA PRO A 52 -2.13 2.53 6.83
C PRO A 52 -1.59 3.92 6.49
N GLN A 53 -2.16 4.60 5.48
CA GLN A 53 -1.72 5.95 5.09
C GLN A 53 -2.05 6.97 6.17
N LEU A 54 -3.27 6.92 6.70
CA LEU A 54 -3.69 7.82 7.78
C LEU A 54 -2.88 7.56 9.06
N LEU A 55 -2.66 6.29 9.44
CA LEU A 55 -1.81 5.91 10.57
C LEU A 55 -0.39 6.46 10.44
N MET A 56 0.25 6.21 9.30
CA MET A 56 1.60 6.69 9.03
C MET A 56 1.67 8.21 9.07
N THR A 57 0.68 8.88 8.46
CA THR A 57 0.63 10.35 8.44
C THR A 57 0.46 10.92 9.85
N ALA A 58 -0.47 10.37 10.65
CA ALA A 58 -0.68 10.80 12.03
C ALA A 58 0.58 10.56 12.89
N ALA A 59 1.21 9.39 12.77
CA ALA A 59 2.44 9.08 13.48
C ALA A 59 3.58 10.03 13.12
N ARG A 60 3.77 10.32 11.84
CA ARG A 60 4.83 11.27 11.39
C ARG A 60 4.58 12.68 11.89
N LEU A 61 3.35 13.16 11.85
CA LEU A 61 2.99 14.49 12.34
C LEU A 61 3.10 14.63 13.86
N LEU A 62 3.13 13.54 14.61
CA LEU A 62 3.41 13.52 16.06
C LEU A 62 4.90 13.68 16.40
N GLU A 63 5.79 13.81 15.42
CA GLU A 63 7.21 14.08 15.69
C GLU A 63 7.39 15.32 16.56
N ASN A 64 8.24 15.23 17.61
CA ASN A 64 8.46 16.26 18.62
C ASN A 64 7.20 16.66 19.41
N SER A 65 6.18 15.81 19.50
CA SER A 65 4.94 16.09 20.22
C SER A 65 5.20 16.36 21.70
N PRO A 66 4.60 17.40 22.29
CA PRO A 66 4.69 17.68 23.71
C PRO A 66 3.97 16.64 24.60
N LEU A 67 3.17 15.74 24.00
CA LEU A 67 2.47 14.67 24.74
C LEU A 67 3.42 13.60 25.28
N GLY A 68 4.66 13.50 24.78
CA GLY A 68 5.68 12.60 25.33
C GLY A 68 5.21 11.16 25.52
N LEU A 69 5.24 10.63 26.76
CA LEU A 69 4.82 9.25 27.07
C LEU A 69 3.37 8.94 26.71
N GLN A 70 2.46 9.92 26.66
CA GLN A 70 1.09 9.70 26.20
C GLN A 70 1.10 9.35 24.70
N ALA A 71 1.86 10.08 23.87
CA ALA A 71 2.01 9.77 22.45
C ALA A 71 2.68 8.40 22.27
N ALA A 72 3.74 8.06 23.04
CA ALA A 72 4.38 6.75 23.00
C ALA A 72 3.39 5.61 23.31
N SER A 73 2.57 5.80 24.33
CA SER A 73 1.58 4.78 24.73
C SER A 73 0.51 4.57 23.65
N ALA A 74 0.03 5.65 23.03
CA ALA A 74 -0.96 5.59 21.95
C ALA A 74 -0.39 4.96 20.66
N THR A 75 0.84 5.31 20.28
CA THR A 75 1.51 4.74 19.12
C THR A 75 1.86 3.26 19.33
N LEU A 76 2.30 2.86 20.53
CA LEU A 76 2.55 1.46 20.85
C LEU A 76 1.28 0.63 20.80
N LEU A 77 0.16 1.14 21.31
CA LEU A 77 -1.14 0.44 21.22
C LEU A 77 -1.60 0.26 19.77
N ALA A 78 -1.44 1.31 18.93
CA ALA A 78 -1.74 1.24 17.51
C ALA A 78 -0.82 0.24 16.79
N PHE A 79 0.48 0.22 17.10
CA PHE A 79 1.45 -0.73 16.57
C PHE A 79 1.06 -2.18 16.88
N GLU A 80 0.75 -2.50 18.13
CA GLU A 80 0.31 -3.84 18.54
C GLU A 80 -0.95 -4.28 17.79
N ARG A 81 -1.95 -3.39 17.68
CA ARG A 81 -3.20 -3.66 16.98
C ARG A 81 -2.96 -3.96 15.49
N VAL A 82 -2.18 -3.12 14.81
CA VAL A 82 -1.89 -3.28 13.38
C VAL A 82 -1.04 -4.52 13.12
N SER A 83 -0.06 -4.81 13.98
CA SER A 83 0.77 -6.02 13.87
C SER A 83 -0.04 -7.31 14.03
N ALA A 84 -1.10 -7.29 14.86
CA ALA A 84 -1.98 -8.44 15.03
C ALA A 84 -2.73 -8.85 13.75
N SER A 85 -2.89 -7.94 12.78
CA SER A 85 -3.51 -8.24 11.49
C SER A 85 -2.62 -9.07 10.55
N GLN A 86 -1.33 -9.20 10.85
CA GLN A 86 -0.32 -9.92 10.07
C GLN A 86 -0.28 -9.54 8.57
N ARG A 87 -0.54 -8.28 8.26
CA ARG A 87 -0.48 -7.76 6.89
C ARG A 87 0.89 -7.15 6.60
N GLU A 88 1.62 -7.67 5.62
CA GLU A 88 2.94 -7.13 5.23
C GLU A 88 2.81 -5.70 4.70
N THR A 89 1.72 -5.38 4.01
CA THR A 89 1.41 -4.02 3.52
C THR A 89 1.30 -2.97 4.63
N SER A 90 1.20 -3.37 5.90
CA SER A 90 1.22 -2.47 7.06
C SER A 90 2.64 -2.04 7.51
N ARG A 91 3.71 -2.54 6.88
CA ARG A 91 5.12 -2.26 7.27
C ARG A 91 5.38 -0.79 7.51
N ASP A 92 5.06 0.07 6.55
CA ASP A 92 5.40 1.50 6.61
C ASP A 92 4.69 2.21 7.75
N ALA A 93 3.41 1.89 7.98
CA ALA A 93 2.64 2.41 9.10
C ALA A 93 3.21 1.92 10.44
N ARG A 94 3.54 0.64 10.56
CA ARG A 94 4.14 0.07 11.78
C ARG A 94 5.49 0.69 12.10
N ARG A 95 6.33 0.90 11.11
CA ARG A 95 7.63 1.56 11.29
C ARG A 95 7.48 3.01 11.73
N ALA A 96 6.55 3.78 11.13
CA ALA A 96 6.26 5.15 11.56
C ALA A 96 5.76 5.20 13.03
N LEU A 97 4.95 4.23 13.46
CA LEU A 97 4.53 4.10 14.85
C LEU A 97 5.72 3.78 15.77
N LEU A 98 6.61 2.87 15.38
CA LEU A 98 7.82 2.53 16.13
C LEU A 98 8.80 3.70 16.26
N GLU A 99 8.89 4.57 15.24
CA GLU A 99 9.66 5.81 15.33
C GLU A 99 9.20 6.69 16.51
N ARG A 100 7.90 6.81 16.72
CA ARG A 100 7.34 7.57 17.87
C ARG A 100 7.55 6.85 19.18
N VAL A 101 7.39 5.52 19.20
CA VAL A 101 7.76 4.71 20.39
C VAL A 101 9.24 4.87 20.74
N ASN A 102 10.11 4.89 19.73
CA ASN A 102 11.54 5.13 19.94
C ASN A 102 11.85 6.55 20.46
N GLU A 103 11.11 7.55 20.02
CA GLU A 103 11.31 8.95 20.39
C GLU A 103 10.88 9.25 21.83
N PHE A 104 9.68 8.80 22.21
CA PHE A 104 9.01 9.19 23.46
C PHE A 104 8.94 8.07 24.50
N GLY A 105 9.15 6.80 24.10
CA GLY A 105 9.06 5.65 24.99
C GLY A 105 10.33 5.43 25.80
N ASP A 106 10.23 4.54 26.77
CA ASP A 106 11.31 4.14 27.66
C ASP A 106 11.27 2.64 28.01
N ALA A 107 12.20 2.23 28.87
CA ALA A 107 12.37 0.84 29.28
C ALA A 107 11.11 0.21 29.95
N THR A 108 10.14 1.00 30.40
CA THR A 108 8.87 0.46 30.96
C THR A 108 8.03 -0.26 29.90
N MET A 109 8.26 0.04 28.60
CA MET A 109 7.57 -0.55 27.48
C MET A 109 8.25 -1.83 26.94
N THR A 110 9.41 -2.21 27.49
CA THR A 110 10.23 -3.35 27.01
C THR A 110 9.40 -4.64 26.86
N ASN A 111 8.65 -5.04 27.88
CA ASN A 111 7.88 -6.29 27.86
C ASN A 111 6.81 -6.34 26.76
N ARG A 112 6.32 -5.20 26.32
CA ARG A 112 5.35 -5.09 25.21
C ARG A 112 6.01 -5.17 23.85
N LEU A 113 7.24 -4.66 23.69
CA LEU A 113 7.99 -4.70 22.43
C LEU A 113 8.76 -6.00 22.20
N GLU A 114 9.27 -6.65 23.26
CA GLU A 114 10.12 -7.84 23.15
C GLU A 114 9.54 -8.97 22.29
N PRO A 115 8.22 -9.27 22.28
CA PRO A 115 7.64 -10.28 21.38
C PRO A 115 7.86 -10.00 19.90
N PHE A 116 7.95 -8.73 19.51
CA PHE A 116 8.14 -8.30 18.13
C PHE A 116 9.58 -8.41 17.62
N LEU A 117 10.54 -8.88 18.41
CA LEU A 117 11.82 -9.39 17.90
C LEU A 117 11.61 -10.56 16.94
N ARG A 118 10.47 -11.25 17.02
CA ARG A 118 10.05 -12.35 16.15
C ARG A 118 8.99 -11.92 15.14
N ASP A 119 8.82 -10.61 14.92
CA ASP A 119 7.84 -10.10 13.94
C ASP A 119 8.05 -10.75 12.57
N PHE A 120 6.94 -11.00 11.87
CA PHE A 120 6.96 -11.61 10.53
C PHE A 120 7.69 -10.72 9.50
N ASP A 121 7.78 -9.42 9.73
CA ASP A 121 8.53 -8.48 8.90
C ASP A 121 9.93 -8.25 9.49
N PRO A 122 11.02 -8.61 8.77
CA PRO A 122 12.38 -8.49 9.29
C PRO A 122 12.82 -7.06 9.54
N GLN A 123 12.25 -6.06 8.85
CA GLN A 123 12.58 -4.65 9.12
C GLN A 123 11.97 -4.19 10.44
N VAL A 124 10.72 -4.57 10.70
CA VAL A 124 10.04 -4.30 11.98
C VAL A 124 10.78 -4.97 13.14
N ALA A 125 11.16 -6.25 12.98
CA ALA A 125 11.94 -6.95 14.01
C ALA A 125 13.29 -6.26 14.30
N THR A 126 13.94 -5.73 13.25
CA THR A 126 15.19 -4.98 13.38
C THR A 126 15.00 -3.63 14.08
N ASP A 127 13.95 -2.90 13.72
CA ASP A 127 13.62 -1.62 14.37
C ASP A 127 13.34 -1.83 15.87
N VAL A 128 12.59 -2.88 16.22
CA VAL A 128 12.32 -3.27 17.63
C VAL A 128 13.61 -3.61 18.37
N ALA A 129 14.51 -4.40 17.76
CA ALA A 129 15.79 -4.72 18.36
C ALA A 129 16.62 -3.48 18.69
N SER A 130 16.65 -2.52 17.77
CA SER A 130 17.33 -1.24 17.94
C SER A 130 16.75 -0.38 19.07
N ILE A 131 15.42 -0.35 19.21
CA ILE A 131 14.74 0.35 20.31
C ILE A 131 15.09 -0.27 21.65
N LEU A 132 15.00 -1.61 21.75
CA LEU A 132 15.29 -2.33 22.98
C LEU A 132 16.77 -2.21 23.39
N GLU A 133 17.70 -2.23 22.42
CA GLU A 133 19.13 -1.97 22.67
C GLU A 133 19.35 -0.57 23.21
N ARG A 134 18.72 0.45 22.62
CA ARG A 134 18.81 1.83 23.09
C ARG A 134 18.35 2.00 24.54
N TRP A 135 17.23 1.32 24.93
CA TRP A 135 16.69 1.44 26.28
C TRP A 135 17.46 0.65 27.35
N SER A 136 18.04 -0.49 26.96
CA SER A 136 18.72 -1.38 27.91
C SER A 136 20.24 -1.29 27.90
N GLY A 137 20.84 -0.73 26.85
CA GLY A 137 22.28 -0.80 26.58
C GLY A 137 22.80 -2.19 26.22
N GLN A 138 21.90 -3.15 26.00
CA GLN A 138 22.24 -4.54 25.67
C GLN A 138 21.76 -4.86 24.24
N SER A 139 22.66 -5.42 23.41
CA SER A 139 22.30 -5.83 22.05
C SER A 139 21.20 -6.89 22.05
N ARG A 140 20.25 -6.73 21.16
CA ARG A 140 19.15 -7.65 20.90
C ARG A 140 19.23 -8.13 19.45
N GLN A 141 19.02 -9.42 19.23
CA GLN A 141 19.04 -9.99 17.88
C GLN A 141 17.60 -10.22 17.41
N PRO A 142 17.22 -9.65 16.25
CA PRO A 142 15.94 -9.98 15.63
C PRO A 142 15.95 -11.43 15.15
N SER A 143 14.82 -12.11 15.25
CA SER A 143 14.64 -13.50 14.80
C SER A 143 13.26 -13.63 14.12
N PRO A 144 13.04 -13.00 12.94
CA PRO A 144 11.74 -12.92 12.30
C PRO A 144 11.17 -14.30 11.96
N GLU A 145 9.86 -14.45 12.16
CA GLU A 145 9.08 -15.63 11.79
C GLU A 145 8.22 -15.30 10.58
N PHE A 146 8.70 -15.66 9.39
CA PHE A 146 8.04 -15.31 8.14
C PHE A 146 6.66 -15.93 8.00
N LEU A 147 5.73 -15.17 7.40
CA LEU A 147 4.41 -15.69 7.05
C LEU A 147 4.51 -16.76 5.95
N PRO A 148 3.60 -17.75 5.95
CA PRO A 148 3.52 -18.73 4.87
C PRO A 148 3.35 -18.06 3.51
N ARG A 149 4.00 -18.61 2.49
CA ARG A 149 3.82 -18.21 1.09
C ARG A 149 2.90 -19.21 0.37
N GLY A 150 2.22 -18.72 -0.66
CA GLY A 150 1.44 -19.60 -1.55
C GLY A 150 2.34 -20.53 -2.36
N ASP A 151 1.75 -21.60 -2.87
CA ASP A 151 2.43 -22.56 -3.75
C ASP A 151 2.60 -21.99 -5.16
N LEU A 152 3.64 -22.46 -5.84
CA LEU A 152 3.82 -22.20 -7.27
C LEU A 152 2.80 -23.03 -8.08
N PRO A 153 2.38 -22.56 -9.27
CA PRO A 153 1.45 -23.29 -10.09
C PRO A 153 2.05 -24.61 -10.58
N ASN A 154 1.23 -25.64 -10.64
CA ASN A 154 1.61 -26.89 -11.30
C ASN A 154 1.62 -26.72 -12.84
N PRO A 155 2.09 -27.71 -13.64
CA PRO A 155 2.18 -27.57 -15.09
C PRO A 155 0.84 -27.27 -15.80
N ASP A 156 -0.27 -27.83 -15.34
CA ASP A 156 -1.59 -27.60 -15.96
C ASP A 156 -2.08 -26.18 -15.65
N GLU A 157 -1.95 -25.75 -14.39
CA GLU A 157 -2.25 -24.37 -13.95
C GLU A 157 -1.36 -23.34 -14.68
N LEU A 158 -0.09 -23.69 -14.95
CA LEU A 158 0.80 -22.82 -15.70
C LEU A 158 0.35 -22.68 -17.15
N ASP A 159 -0.11 -23.75 -17.77
CA ASP A 159 -0.62 -23.72 -19.15
C ASP A 159 -1.92 -22.89 -19.24
N GLU A 160 -2.84 -23.06 -18.30
CA GLU A 160 -4.02 -22.22 -18.17
C GLU A 160 -3.65 -20.74 -17.99
N LEU A 161 -2.66 -20.46 -17.13
CA LEU A 161 -2.21 -19.09 -16.86
C LEU A 161 -1.62 -18.41 -18.10
N ARG A 162 -0.90 -19.14 -18.96
CA ARG A 162 -0.36 -18.63 -20.25
C ARG A 162 -1.44 -18.16 -21.21
N HIS A 163 -2.64 -18.74 -21.10
CA HIS A 163 -3.77 -18.43 -21.95
C HIS A 163 -4.82 -17.55 -21.26
N SER A 164 -4.50 -17.04 -20.06
CA SER A 164 -5.43 -16.24 -19.27
C SER A 164 -5.48 -14.78 -19.72
N GLU A 165 -6.70 -14.28 -19.82
CA GLU A 165 -6.99 -12.86 -19.97
C GLU A 165 -7.87 -12.38 -18.81
N VAL A 166 -7.54 -11.23 -18.24
CA VAL A 166 -8.37 -10.54 -17.24
C VAL A 166 -9.07 -9.38 -17.91
N ILE A 167 -10.39 -9.34 -17.80
CA ILE A 167 -11.23 -8.29 -18.36
C ILE A 167 -11.69 -7.41 -17.21
N LEU A 168 -11.30 -6.14 -17.23
CA LEU A 168 -11.77 -5.13 -16.29
C LEU A 168 -12.93 -4.37 -16.93
N HIS A 169 -14.15 -4.55 -16.39
CA HIS A 169 -15.33 -3.82 -16.83
C HIS A 169 -15.39 -2.47 -16.10
N MET A 170 -15.47 -1.38 -16.86
CA MET A 170 -15.44 -0.02 -16.30
C MET A 170 -16.86 0.54 -16.09
N GLU A 171 -17.08 1.29 -14.99
CA GLU A 171 -18.38 1.91 -14.68
C GLU A 171 -18.84 2.88 -15.79
N ARG A 172 -17.90 3.60 -16.40
CA ARG A 172 -18.19 4.54 -17.51
C ARG A 172 -18.44 3.83 -18.85
N GLY A 173 -18.39 2.51 -18.85
CA GLY A 173 -18.51 1.65 -20.03
C GLY A 173 -17.15 1.31 -20.65
N GLY A 174 -17.14 0.24 -21.43
CA GLY A 174 -15.94 -0.33 -22.03
C GLY A 174 -15.23 -1.34 -21.16
N GLU A 175 -14.27 -2.01 -21.75
CA GLU A 175 -13.51 -3.09 -21.13
C GLU A 175 -12.01 -2.88 -21.40
N ILE A 176 -11.19 -3.22 -20.41
CA ILE A 176 -9.75 -3.31 -20.56
C ILE A 176 -9.39 -4.80 -20.48
N VAL A 177 -8.88 -5.35 -21.57
CA VAL A 177 -8.47 -6.75 -21.64
C VAL A 177 -6.96 -6.86 -21.45
N ILE A 178 -6.55 -7.54 -20.37
CA ILE A 178 -5.15 -7.70 -19.99
C ILE A 178 -4.80 -9.18 -20.12
N ARG A 179 -3.82 -9.49 -21.00
CA ARG A 179 -3.22 -10.83 -21.08
C ARG A 179 -2.14 -10.97 -20.03
N ALA A 180 -2.20 -12.05 -19.24
CA ALA A 180 -1.17 -12.41 -18.28
C ALA A 180 0.11 -12.89 -18.99
N LEU A 181 1.28 -12.58 -18.40
CA LEU A 181 2.60 -12.93 -18.94
C LEU A 181 3.39 -13.78 -17.91
N PRO A 182 2.98 -15.02 -17.64
CA PRO A 182 3.62 -15.85 -16.63
C PRO A 182 5.06 -16.26 -16.98
N ASP A 183 5.43 -16.27 -18.26
CA ASP A 183 6.80 -16.53 -18.70
C ASP A 183 7.75 -15.33 -18.44
N VAL A 184 7.20 -14.15 -18.12
CA VAL A 184 7.94 -12.95 -17.73
C VAL A 184 7.96 -12.78 -16.21
N ALA A 185 6.79 -12.95 -15.55
CA ALA A 185 6.64 -12.77 -14.11
C ALA A 185 5.60 -13.76 -13.56
N LEU A 186 6.06 -14.96 -13.24
CA LEU A 186 5.19 -16.10 -12.90
C LEU A 186 4.30 -15.83 -11.69
N THR A 187 4.90 -15.43 -10.56
CA THR A 187 4.17 -15.30 -9.30
C THR A 187 3.25 -14.08 -9.30
N ASN A 188 3.65 -13.01 -9.97
CA ASN A 188 2.85 -11.80 -10.10
C ASN A 188 1.70 -11.98 -11.08
N ALA A 189 1.89 -12.67 -12.20
CA ALA A 189 0.83 -13.03 -13.15
C ALA A 189 -0.21 -13.96 -12.50
N GLN A 190 0.25 -15.01 -11.79
CA GLN A 190 -0.64 -15.93 -11.06
C GLN A 190 -1.47 -15.19 -10.01
N ARG A 191 -0.82 -14.30 -9.23
CA ARG A 191 -1.50 -13.51 -8.21
C ARG A 191 -2.56 -12.58 -8.82
N PHE A 192 -2.24 -11.89 -9.90
CA PHE A 192 -3.17 -10.99 -10.58
C PHE A 192 -4.41 -11.73 -11.07
N VAL A 193 -4.22 -12.86 -11.78
CA VAL A 193 -5.33 -13.70 -12.28
C VAL A 193 -6.15 -14.26 -11.13
N ARG A 194 -5.52 -14.76 -10.06
CA ARG A 194 -6.21 -15.25 -8.86
C ARG A 194 -7.06 -14.18 -8.20
N LEU A 195 -6.49 -12.99 -7.95
CA LEU A 195 -7.20 -11.87 -7.33
C LEU A 195 -8.40 -11.41 -8.19
N ALA A 196 -8.23 -11.36 -9.52
CA ALA A 196 -9.33 -11.05 -10.43
C ALA A 196 -10.44 -12.10 -10.35
N ASN A 197 -10.08 -13.39 -10.32
CA ASN A 197 -11.05 -14.48 -10.21
C ASN A 197 -11.77 -14.51 -8.84
N GLU A 198 -11.14 -14.02 -7.79
CA GLU A 198 -11.71 -13.87 -6.45
C GLU A 198 -12.57 -12.58 -6.31
N GLY A 199 -12.69 -11.76 -7.37
CA GLY A 199 -13.43 -10.50 -7.36
C GLY A 199 -12.76 -9.38 -6.56
N TYR A 200 -11.45 -9.48 -6.30
CA TYR A 200 -10.72 -8.48 -5.51
C TYR A 200 -10.80 -7.07 -6.10
N PHE A 201 -10.79 -6.96 -7.43
CA PHE A 201 -10.80 -5.66 -8.11
C PHE A 201 -12.20 -5.03 -8.22
N ASP A 202 -13.26 -5.77 -7.89
CA ASP A 202 -14.64 -5.31 -8.02
C ASP A 202 -14.91 -4.12 -7.09
N GLY A 203 -15.36 -3.02 -7.68
CA GLY A 203 -15.62 -1.76 -6.98
C GLY A 203 -14.37 -0.92 -6.67
N LEU A 204 -13.16 -1.40 -6.99
CA LEU A 204 -11.94 -0.62 -6.81
C LEU A 204 -11.77 0.43 -7.91
N THR A 205 -10.95 1.44 -7.64
CA THR A 205 -10.73 2.56 -8.54
C THR A 205 -9.32 2.58 -9.12
N PHE A 206 -9.18 3.24 -10.27
CA PHE A 206 -7.92 3.83 -10.66
C PHE A 206 -7.71 5.11 -9.83
N HIS A 207 -7.02 4.98 -8.72
CA HIS A 207 -6.88 6.05 -7.71
C HIS A 207 -5.75 7.03 -8.00
N ARG A 208 -4.96 6.78 -9.06
CA ARG A 208 -3.90 7.67 -9.51
C ARG A 208 -3.86 7.71 -11.04
N TRP A 209 -3.85 8.91 -11.58
CA TRP A 209 -3.70 9.18 -13.01
C TRP A 209 -2.60 10.21 -13.23
N GLU A 210 -1.55 9.81 -13.93
CA GLU A 210 -0.41 10.66 -14.30
C GLU A 210 -0.33 10.74 -15.82
N PRO A 211 -0.72 11.87 -16.42
CA PRO A 211 -0.75 12.04 -17.87
C PRO A 211 0.58 11.73 -18.55
N GLY A 212 0.55 10.90 -19.61
CA GLY A 212 1.76 10.51 -20.34
C GLY A 212 2.73 9.63 -19.54
N PHE A 213 2.26 9.07 -18.41
CA PHE A 213 3.04 8.15 -17.59
C PHE A 213 2.23 6.88 -17.32
N VAL A 214 1.38 6.85 -16.31
CA VAL A 214 0.62 5.65 -15.93
C VAL A 214 -0.77 6.00 -15.39
N ILE A 215 -1.68 5.00 -15.43
CA ILE A 215 -2.81 4.89 -14.51
C ILE A 215 -2.51 3.79 -13.50
N GLN A 216 -2.87 3.98 -12.23
CA GLN A 216 -2.64 3.04 -11.14
C GLN A 216 -3.93 2.77 -10.37
N GLY A 217 -4.19 1.49 -10.08
CA GLY A 217 -5.39 1.05 -9.38
C GLY A 217 -5.16 -0.20 -8.53
N GLY A 218 -6.23 -0.79 -8.00
CA GLY A 218 -6.16 -2.03 -7.23
C GLY A 218 -5.92 -1.83 -5.72
N SER A 219 -6.08 -0.59 -5.21
CA SER A 219 -6.01 -0.31 -3.78
C SER A 219 -7.41 -0.19 -3.17
N PRO A 220 -7.78 -1.01 -2.16
CA PRO A 220 -9.04 -0.85 -1.43
C PRO A 220 -9.20 0.48 -0.70
N GLY A 221 -8.08 1.10 -0.33
CA GLY A 221 -8.06 2.42 0.31
C GLY A 221 -7.98 3.59 -0.67
N ALA A 222 -7.94 3.33 -1.98
CA ALA A 222 -7.67 4.33 -3.01
C ALA A 222 -6.43 5.19 -2.67
N ASN A 223 -5.36 4.52 -2.20
CA ASN A 223 -4.07 5.12 -1.86
C ASN A 223 -2.93 4.11 -2.09
N GLU A 224 -1.67 4.56 -1.97
CA GLU A 224 -0.51 3.72 -2.28
C GLU A 224 -0.15 2.70 -1.18
N TYR A 225 -0.80 2.73 -0.01
CA TYR A 225 -0.40 1.95 1.17
C TYR A 225 -1.35 0.80 1.51
N THR A 226 -2.47 0.68 0.82
CA THR A 226 -3.46 -0.36 1.06
C THR A 226 -3.48 -1.36 -0.09
N GLY A 227 -3.28 -2.64 0.21
CA GLY A 227 -3.29 -3.73 -0.74
C GLY A 227 -4.01 -4.96 -0.20
N ASP A 228 -3.80 -6.14 -0.81
CA ASP A 228 -4.42 -7.39 -0.39
C ASP A 228 -3.78 -8.04 0.86
N GLY A 229 -2.62 -7.57 1.28
CA GLY A 229 -1.98 -7.95 2.56
C GLY A 229 -0.56 -8.49 2.43
N PRO A 230 -0.25 -9.59 1.76
CA PRO A 230 1.11 -10.12 1.59
C PRO A 230 1.87 -9.32 0.53
N TYR A 231 3.19 -9.22 0.70
CA TYR A 231 4.07 -8.76 -0.36
C TYR A 231 4.45 -9.89 -1.32
N THR A 232 4.75 -9.53 -2.56
CA THR A 232 5.38 -10.39 -3.55
C THR A 232 6.76 -9.86 -3.92
N ARG A 233 7.63 -10.73 -4.40
CA ARG A 233 8.95 -10.34 -4.89
C ARG A 233 8.85 -9.71 -6.27
N ASP A 234 9.80 -8.83 -6.54
CA ASP A 234 10.00 -8.30 -7.87
C ASP A 234 10.49 -9.42 -8.80
N GLU A 235 9.84 -9.53 -9.97
CA GLU A 235 10.22 -10.43 -11.07
C GLU A 235 10.59 -9.55 -12.25
N VAL A 236 11.79 -8.99 -12.19
CA VAL A 236 12.27 -8.05 -13.20
C VAL A 236 12.84 -8.80 -14.41
N ASP A 237 12.37 -8.47 -15.61
CA ASP A 237 12.77 -9.07 -16.88
C ASP A 237 13.36 -8.03 -17.84
N LEU A 238 13.76 -8.49 -19.06
CA LEU A 238 14.24 -7.63 -20.13
C LEU A 238 13.11 -6.97 -20.94
N LEU A 239 11.85 -7.32 -20.68
CA LEU A 239 10.70 -6.69 -21.34
C LEU A 239 10.62 -5.21 -20.93
N PRO A 240 10.68 -4.26 -21.88
CA PRO A 240 10.61 -2.85 -21.53
C PRO A 240 9.20 -2.40 -21.14
N HIS A 241 9.11 -1.33 -20.35
CA HIS A 241 7.86 -0.68 -19.99
C HIS A 241 7.30 0.14 -21.16
N TRP A 242 6.87 -0.53 -22.22
CA TRP A 242 6.17 0.08 -23.33
C TRP A 242 4.73 0.44 -22.99
N ARG A 243 4.16 1.36 -23.75
CA ARG A 243 2.73 1.68 -23.69
C ARG A 243 1.88 0.40 -23.75
N GLY A 244 0.92 0.28 -22.83
CA GLY A 244 0.02 -0.87 -22.70
C GLY A 244 0.59 -2.03 -21.87
N THR A 245 1.86 -2.02 -21.45
CA THR A 245 2.32 -3.01 -20.47
C THR A 245 1.75 -2.72 -19.09
N VAL A 246 1.46 -3.80 -18.35
CA VAL A 246 0.87 -3.77 -17.01
C VAL A 246 1.92 -4.21 -16.01
N GLY A 247 2.18 -3.36 -15.04
CA GLY A 247 3.19 -3.58 -14.02
C GLY A 247 2.64 -3.57 -12.61
N LEU A 248 3.46 -4.08 -11.69
CA LEU A 248 3.20 -4.12 -10.27
C LEU A 248 3.67 -2.84 -9.59
N SER A 249 2.78 -2.18 -8.85
CA SER A 249 3.16 -1.01 -8.05
C SER A 249 3.86 -1.43 -6.77
N THR A 250 5.00 -0.80 -6.48
CA THR A 250 5.82 -1.10 -5.30
C THR A 250 6.25 0.17 -4.58
N ARG A 251 6.60 0.03 -3.30
CA ARG A 251 7.19 1.08 -2.45
C ARG A 251 8.64 0.73 -2.08
N GLY A 252 9.41 0.34 -3.08
CA GLY A 252 10.75 -0.22 -2.97
C GLY A 252 10.77 -1.71 -3.34
N HIS A 253 11.95 -2.31 -3.37
CA HIS A 253 12.10 -3.71 -3.79
C HIS A 253 11.31 -4.68 -2.91
N ASP A 254 10.72 -5.69 -3.55
CA ASP A 254 9.98 -6.79 -2.91
C ASP A 254 8.80 -6.32 -2.02
N THR A 255 8.16 -5.22 -2.40
CA THR A 255 6.98 -4.68 -1.69
C THR A 255 5.73 -4.60 -2.56
N GLY A 256 5.71 -5.34 -3.67
CA GLY A 256 4.53 -5.45 -4.52
C GLY A 256 3.37 -6.11 -3.77
N ASP A 257 2.17 -5.63 -4.05
CA ASP A 257 0.91 -6.19 -3.52
C ASP A 257 -0.11 -6.34 -4.66
N ALA A 258 -1.38 -6.04 -4.44
CA ALA A 258 -2.40 -6.11 -5.47
C ALA A 258 -2.50 -4.86 -6.35
N GLN A 259 -1.71 -3.82 -6.09
CA GLN A 259 -1.78 -2.58 -6.88
C GLN A 259 -1.07 -2.74 -8.21
N ILE A 260 -1.78 -2.39 -9.27
CA ILE A 260 -1.31 -2.47 -10.65
C ILE A 260 -1.19 -1.08 -11.28
N PHE A 261 -0.30 -0.94 -12.26
CA PHE A 261 -0.31 0.23 -13.13
C PHE A 261 -0.30 -0.20 -14.61
N ILE A 262 -0.90 0.63 -15.47
CA ILE A 262 -0.87 0.48 -16.93
C ILE A 262 -0.06 1.64 -17.49
N ASN A 263 0.93 1.34 -18.33
CA ASN A 263 1.76 2.34 -18.97
C ASN A 263 0.99 3.07 -20.08
N LEU A 264 0.85 4.40 -19.96
CA LEU A 264 0.21 5.27 -20.97
C LEU A 264 1.19 5.69 -22.07
N ALA A 265 2.48 5.52 -21.83
CA ALA A 265 3.57 5.82 -22.78
C ALA A 265 4.72 4.83 -22.55
N ASP A 266 5.76 4.89 -23.39
CA ASP A 266 6.99 4.15 -23.20
C ASP A 266 7.79 4.72 -22.03
N ASN A 267 7.80 4.01 -20.91
CA ASN A 267 8.39 4.46 -19.63
C ASN A 267 9.76 3.83 -19.38
N VAL A 268 10.75 4.15 -20.18
CA VAL A 268 12.12 3.59 -20.12
C VAL A 268 12.75 3.67 -18.73
N ARG A 269 12.39 4.69 -17.94
CA ARG A 269 12.88 4.88 -16.57
C ARG A 269 12.45 3.80 -15.58
N LEU A 270 11.42 3.01 -15.91
CA LEU A 270 10.93 1.91 -15.08
C LEU A 270 11.58 0.57 -15.45
N ASN A 271 12.32 0.52 -16.57
CA ASN A 271 12.97 -0.71 -17.02
C ASN A 271 13.93 -1.22 -15.95
N HIS A 272 13.87 -2.52 -15.69
CA HIS A 272 14.71 -3.24 -14.72
C HIS A 272 14.52 -2.85 -13.25
N ASP A 273 13.54 -1.98 -12.94
CA ASP A 273 13.20 -1.60 -11.54
C ASP A 273 11.82 -2.11 -11.12
N TYR A 274 10.89 -2.30 -12.11
CA TYR A 274 9.53 -2.74 -11.83
C TYR A 274 9.18 -4.00 -12.61
N THR A 275 8.38 -4.86 -12.00
CA THR A 275 7.83 -6.07 -12.61
C THR A 275 6.77 -5.74 -13.64
N ILE A 276 6.89 -6.30 -14.86
CA ILE A 276 5.80 -6.39 -15.84
C ILE A 276 5.25 -7.81 -15.76
N PHE A 277 3.94 -7.94 -15.59
CA PHE A 277 3.28 -9.24 -15.51
C PHE A 277 2.11 -9.40 -16.49
N GLY A 278 1.80 -8.35 -17.26
CA GLY A 278 0.71 -8.36 -18.23
C GLY A 278 0.86 -7.32 -19.33
N VAL A 279 -0.02 -7.40 -20.30
CA VAL A 279 -0.14 -6.43 -21.40
C VAL A 279 -1.60 -6.23 -21.77
N VAL A 280 -2.00 -4.99 -22.01
CA VAL A 280 -3.33 -4.65 -22.54
C VAL A 280 -3.38 -5.11 -24.01
N VAL A 281 -4.33 -5.97 -24.32
CA VAL A 281 -4.53 -6.51 -25.69
C VAL A 281 -5.78 -5.94 -26.36
N ASP A 282 -6.68 -5.33 -25.58
CA ASP A 282 -7.85 -4.60 -26.10
C ASP A 282 -8.27 -3.50 -25.12
N GLY A 283 -8.90 -2.44 -25.62
CA GLY A 283 -9.39 -1.31 -24.83
C GLY A 283 -8.35 -0.22 -24.55
N MET A 284 -7.17 -0.24 -25.19
CA MET A 284 -6.12 0.74 -24.89
C MET A 284 -6.53 2.18 -25.27
N GLU A 285 -6.96 2.41 -26.52
CA GLU A 285 -7.34 3.75 -27.02
C GLU A 285 -8.73 4.17 -26.56
N ASP A 286 -9.67 3.22 -26.55
CA ASP A 286 -11.09 3.51 -26.34
C ASP A 286 -11.48 3.58 -24.86
N VAL A 287 -10.65 3.00 -23.97
CA VAL A 287 -10.94 2.94 -22.51
C VAL A 287 -9.76 3.46 -21.70
N VAL A 288 -8.57 2.85 -21.77
CA VAL A 288 -7.43 3.20 -20.91
C VAL A 288 -7.03 4.67 -21.05
N ASP A 289 -6.97 5.21 -22.29
CA ASP A 289 -6.64 6.62 -22.54
C ASP A 289 -7.68 7.62 -22.01
N LEU A 290 -8.90 7.14 -21.76
CA LEU A 290 -10.01 7.96 -21.26
C LEU A 290 -10.19 7.85 -19.74
N VAL A 291 -9.47 6.92 -19.06
CA VAL A 291 -9.52 6.75 -17.62
C VAL A 291 -9.01 8.02 -16.92
N VAL A 292 -9.73 8.44 -15.91
CA VAL A 292 -9.33 9.51 -15.00
C VAL A 292 -9.29 9.00 -13.56
N GLU A 293 -8.64 9.75 -12.68
CA GLU A 293 -8.59 9.43 -11.26
C GLU A 293 -10.01 9.29 -10.67
N GLY A 294 -10.25 8.16 -10.02
CA GLY A 294 -11.53 7.81 -9.42
C GLY A 294 -12.43 6.93 -10.28
N ASP A 295 -12.08 6.65 -11.54
CA ASP A 295 -12.87 5.73 -12.37
C ASP A 295 -12.89 4.32 -11.77
N VAL A 296 -14.08 3.71 -11.72
CA VAL A 296 -14.37 2.46 -11.00
C VAL A 296 -14.29 1.26 -11.92
N ILE A 297 -13.63 0.20 -11.47
CA ILE A 297 -13.70 -1.14 -12.02
C ILE A 297 -14.94 -1.79 -11.40
N THR A 298 -16.01 -1.97 -12.18
CA THR A 298 -17.27 -2.57 -11.65
C THR A 298 -17.13 -4.06 -11.41
N ARG A 299 -16.34 -4.73 -12.22
CA ARG A 299 -16.06 -6.17 -12.13
C ARG A 299 -14.77 -6.54 -12.84
N ALA A 300 -14.03 -7.49 -12.30
CA ALA A 300 -12.98 -8.21 -13.01
C ALA A 300 -13.48 -9.63 -13.39
N GLU A 301 -13.19 -10.07 -14.59
CA GLU A 301 -13.53 -11.39 -15.10
C GLU A 301 -12.29 -12.06 -15.66
N VAL A 302 -12.08 -13.35 -15.32
CA VAL A 302 -10.99 -14.13 -15.91
C VAL A 302 -11.55 -14.98 -17.04
N ARG A 303 -10.91 -14.89 -18.21
CA ARG A 303 -11.17 -15.76 -19.35
C ARG A 303 -9.95 -16.64 -19.59
N PHE A 304 -10.15 -17.93 -19.59
CA PHE A 304 -9.13 -18.90 -19.97
C PHE A 304 -9.27 -19.20 -21.46
N GLY A 305 -8.21 -18.96 -22.23
CA GLY A 305 -8.16 -19.32 -23.64
C GLY A 305 -8.08 -20.84 -23.82
N THR A 306 -8.61 -21.31 -24.93
CA THR A 306 -8.53 -22.75 -25.34
C THR A 306 -7.26 -22.97 -26.13
#